data_38659ad2dff6e8f507ccd5ec533ea493
#
_entry.id   38659ad2dff6e8f507ccd5ec533ea493
#
_cell.length_a   1.000
_cell.length_b   1.000
_cell.length_c   1.000
_cell.angle_alpha   90.00
_cell.angle_beta   90.00
_cell.angle_gamma   90.00
#
_symmetry.space_group_name_H-M   'P 1'
#
loop_
_entity.id
_entity.type
_entity.pdbx_description
1 polymer ?
#
loop_
_entity_poly.entity_id
_entity_poly.type
_entity_poly.pdbx_seq_one_letter_code
_entity_poly.pdbx_strand_id
1 'polypeptide(L)' 'MSETPEYQTWMCLLCGWIYDEALGAPDDGIPPGTRWEDVPVNWSCPECGARKDDFEMVSF' A
#
# COMPACT_ATOMS: atom_id res chain seq x y z
N MET A 1 3.91 14.45 22.65
CA MET A 1 3.41 14.24 21.61
C MET A 1 3.65 13.00 21.04
N SER A 2 2.80 12.49 20.54
CA SER A 2 3.00 11.24 20.09
C SER A 2 3.67 11.24 18.81
N GLU A 3 4.36 10.25 18.56
CA GLU A 3 4.97 10.11 17.42
C GLU A 3 4.18 9.30 16.56
N THR A 4 3.25 9.77 15.87
CA THR A 4 2.49 9.00 14.91
C THR A 4 3.38 8.79 13.72
N PRO A 5 3.63 7.57 13.33
CA PRO A 5 4.43 7.34 12.15
C PRO A 5 3.76 7.99 10.95
N GLU A 6 4.57 8.53 10.05
CA GLU A 6 4.00 9.15 8.90
C GLU A 6 3.85 8.13 7.83
N TYR A 7 2.76 7.38 7.87
CA TYR A 7 2.49 6.39 6.87
C TYR A 7 2.07 7.06 5.58
N GLN A 8 2.45 6.46 4.47
CA GLN A 8 2.13 6.98 3.15
C GLN A 8 0.97 6.20 2.56
N THR A 9 0.36 6.77 1.54
CA THR A 9 -0.68 6.07 0.78
C THR A 9 -0.21 5.93 -0.65
N TRP A 10 -0.58 4.82 -1.28
CA TRP A 10 -0.13 4.49 -2.62
C TRP A 10 -1.33 4.08 -3.45
N MET A 11 -1.47 4.67 -4.63
CA MET A 11 -2.63 4.43 -5.46
C MET A 11 -2.25 3.59 -6.66
N CYS A 12 -3.07 2.59 -6.95
CA CYS A 12 -2.89 1.80 -8.15
C CYS A 12 -3.28 2.65 -9.35
N LEU A 13 -2.37 2.81 -10.30
CA LEU A 13 -2.62 3.66 -11.44
C LEU A 13 -3.56 3.02 -12.45
N LEU A 14 -3.81 1.72 -12.32
CA LEU A 14 -4.68 1.01 -13.26
C LEU A 14 -6.13 0.96 -12.81
N CYS A 15 -6.38 0.83 -11.52
CA CYS A 15 -7.76 0.73 -11.04
C CYS A 15 -8.13 1.73 -9.96
N GLY A 16 -7.14 2.43 -9.40
CA GLY A 16 -7.42 3.44 -8.37
C GLY A 16 -7.50 2.92 -6.96
N TRP A 17 -7.18 1.63 -6.73
CA TRP A 17 -7.22 1.09 -5.38
C TRP A 17 -6.09 1.72 -4.55
N ILE A 18 -6.39 1.98 -3.28
CA ILE A 18 -5.43 2.64 -2.42
C ILE A 18 -4.82 1.66 -1.43
N TYR A 19 -3.50 1.62 -1.36
CA TYR A 19 -2.80 0.90 -0.31
C TYR A 19 -2.40 1.93 0.76
N ASP A 20 -2.93 1.77 1.96
CA ASP A 20 -2.62 2.66 3.06
C ASP A 20 -1.67 1.90 3.98
N GLU A 21 -0.47 2.42 4.17
CA GLU A 21 0.52 1.75 5.00
C GLU A 21 0.02 1.54 6.43
N ALA A 22 -0.81 2.44 6.92
CA ALA A 22 -1.33 2.31 8.26
C ALA A 22 -2.32 1.15 8.39
N LEU A 23 -3.04 0.86 7.31
CA LEU A 23 -4.04 -0.20 7.33
C LEU A 23 -3.52 -1.53 6.81
N GLY A 24 -2.50 -1.49 5.98
CA GLY A 24 -1.97 -2.68 5.37
C GLY A 24 -2.96 -3.33 4.42
N ALA A 25 -2.75 -4.60 4.16
CA ALA A 25 -3.67 -5.40 3.36
C ALA A 25 -3.74 -6.78 3.99
N PRO A 26 -4.42 -6.89 5.15
CA PRO A 26 -4.39 -8.15 5.90
C PRO A 26 -4.94 -9.33 5.12
N ASP A 27 -5.90 -9.09 4.23
CA ASP A 27 -6.43 -10.17 3.41
C ASP A 27 -5.37 -10.76 2.49
N ASP A 28 -4.31 -10.00 2.21
CA ASP A 28 -3.23 -10.47 1.37
C ASP A 28 -2.00 -10.84 2.20
N GLY A 29 -2.16 -10.91 3.51
CA GLY A 29 -1.05 -11.24 4.38
C GLY A 29 -0.13 -10.07 4.70
N ILE A 30 -0.57 -8.85 4.45
CA ILE A 30 0.23 -7.65 4.73
C ILE A 30 -0.36 -7.00 5.99
N PRO A 31 0.32 -7.09 7.13
CA PRO A 31 -0.26 -6.55 8.36
C PRO A 31 -0.31 -5.02 8.36
N PRO A 32 -1.21 -4.44 9.17
CA PRO A 32 -1.25 -2.99 9.30
C PRO A 32 0.10 -2.44 9.74
N GLY A 33 0.48 -1.30 9.21
CA GLY A 33 1.75 -0.68 9.53
C GLY A 33 2.90 -1.12 8.65
N THR A 34 2.63 -1.91 7.60
CA THR A 34 3.68 -2.34 6.71
C THR A 34 3.97 -1.23 5.72
N ARG A 35 5.21 -0.75 5.71
CA ARG A 35 5.61 0.29 4.77
C ARG A 35 5.67 -0.29 3.37
N TRP A 36 5.49 0.58 2.38
CA TRP A 36 5.46 0.14 0.98
C TRP A 36 6.73 -0.63 0.61
N GLU A 37 7.86 -0.16 1.11
CA GLU A 37 9.12 -0.82 0.79
C GLU A 37 9.20 -2.22 1.38
N ASP A 38 8.40 -2.51 2.42
CA ASP A 38 8.38 -3.82 3.04
C ASP A 38 7.33 -4.74 2.43
N VAL A 39 6.48 -4.23 1.56
CA VAL A 39 5.52 -5.05 0.86
C VAL A 39 6.29 -5.92 -0.13
N PRO A 40 6.02 -7.25 -0.19
CA PRO A 40 6.78 -8.11 -1.07
C PRO A 40 6.74 -7.64 -2.51
N VAL A 41 7.87 -7.79 -3.20
CA VAL A 41 7.98 -7.30 -4.57
C VAL A 41 7.02 -8.03 -5.50
N ASN A 42 6.64 -9.26 -5.16
CA ASN A 42 5.73 -10.02 -5.98
C ASN A 42 4.27 -9.86 -5.57
N TRP A 43 3.99 -8.94 -4.64
CA TRP A 43 2.61 -8.64 -4.26
C TRP A 43 1.94 -7.90 -5.42
N SER A 44 0.64 -8.11 -5.56
CA SER A 44 -0.10 -7.43 -6.62
C SER A 44 -1.37 -6.84 -6.06
N CYS A 45 -1.92 -5.90 -6.80
CA CYS A 45 -3.15 -5.23 -6.40
C CYS A 45 -4.28 -6.22 -6.28
N PRO A 46 -5.00 -6.26 -5.15
CA PRO A 46 -6.08 -7.23 -4.99
C PRO A 46 -7.28 -6.96 -5.88
N GLU A 47 -7.37 -5.75 -6.44
CA GLU A 47 -8.52 -5.41 -7.28
C GLU A 47 -8.27 -5.70 -8.75
N CYS A 48 -7.06 -5.49 -9.25
CA CYS A 48 -6.83 -5.65 -10.67
C CYS A 48 -5.58 -6.45 -11.01
N GLY A 49 -4.80 -6.83 -10.00
CA GLY A 49 -3.61 -7.63 -10.24
C GLY A 49 -2.41 -6.86 -10.70
N ALA A 50 -2.46 -5.53 -10.64
CA ALA A 50 -1.32 -4.71 -11.04
C ALA A 50 -0.16 -4.94 -10.10
N ARG A 51 1.04 -4.74 -10.59
CA ARG A 51 2.23 -4.92 -9.78
C ARG A 51 2.56 -3.65 -9.04
N LYS A 52 3.51 -3.73 -8.10
CA LYS A 52 3.92 -2.56 -7.34
C LYS A 52 4.39 -1.42 -8.24
N ASP A 53 4.97 -1.75 -9.39
CA ASP A 53 5.45 -0.72 -10.31
C ASP A 53 4.32 0.15 -10.84
N ASP A 54 3.09 -0.32 -10.76
CA ASP A 54 1.94 0.43 -11.25
C ASP A 54 1.28 1.25 -10.15
N PHE A 55 1.96 1.46 -9.04
CA PHE A 55 1.47 2.27 -7.94
C PHE A 55 2.28 3.55 -7.83
N GLU A 56 1.62 4.60 -7.36
CA GLU A 56 2.29 5.87 -7.16
C GLU A 56 1.92 6.41 -5.79
N MET A 57 2.88 7.00 -5.10
CA MET A 57 2.60 7.61 -3.80
C MET A 57 1.70 8.81 -3.99
N VAL A 58 0.66 8.91 -3.20
CA VAL A 58 -0.28 10.01 -3.26
C VAL A 58 -0.48 10.58 -1.88
N SER A 59 -0.86 11.86 -1.83
CA SER A 59 -1.15 12.52 -0.57
C SER A 59 -2.59 12.98 -0.61
N PHE A 60 -3.29 12.78 0.48
CA PHE A 60 -4.67 13.23 0.58
C PHE A 60 -4.84 14.34 1.60
#